data_fc12009697de6b5232a93f75d21c0de1
#
_entry.id   fc12009697de6b5232a93f75d21c0de1
#
_cell.length_a   1.000
_cell.length_b   1.000
_cell.length_c   1.000
_cell.angle_alpha   90.00
_cell.angle_beta   90.00
_cell.angle_gamma   90.00
#
_symmetry.space_group_name_H-M   'P 1'
#
loop_
_entity.id
_entity.type
_entity.pdbx_description
1 polymer ?
#
loop_
_entity_poly.entity_id
_entity_poly.type
_entity_poly.pdbx_seq_one_letter_code
_entity_poly.pdbx_strand_id
1 'polypeptide(L)'
;ASKAYVSAFHFQRIFSILCGYTVAEYIRNRRLTLAGQRLSVSDERIIDIALEFGYDSPDSFARAFTRFHGISPSAAKEKGAKLKSFAPLRIKLTLEGGTMLEYSIVSKAAFTVMGKVKKFSFSNSYEEIPKFWDEHMKSEDNKIVCGMFGVCYDGDKNGFEYLIADNYIPQNEIPDGYTTRTIPEGMWAVFPCRGPLPEALQTVNTKIWNEWLPNCKEYKLAGNYNIEMYLSLIHI
;
A
#
# COMPACT_ATOMS: atom_id res chain seq x y z
N ALA A 1 17.95 -21.10 -11.79
CA ALA A 1 19.06 -20.16 -11.76
C ALA A 1 19.49 -19.76 -13.18
N SER A 2 19.74 -20.70 -14.08
CA SER A 2 20.18 -20.39 -15.47
C SER A 2 19.19 -19.50 -16.22
N LYS A 3 17.87 -19.77 -16.12
CA LYS A 3 16.83 -18.94 -16.72
C LYS A 3 16.68 -17.55 -16.07
N ALA A 4 17.21 -17.36 -14.86
CA ALA A 4 17.19 -16.08 -14.15
C ALA A 4 18.54 -15.32 -14.28
N TYR A 5 19.45 -15.83 -15.10
CA TYR A 5 20.79 -15.25 -15.35
C TYR A 5 21.61 -14.96 -14.07
N VAL A 6 21.40 -15.76 -13.02
CA VAL A 6 22.10 -15.63 -11.74
C VAL A 6 22.70 -16.95 -11.31
N SER A 7 23.75 -16.94 -10.47
CA SER A 7 24.30 -18.16 -9.89
C SER A 7 23.29 -18.88 -9.00
N ALA A 8 23.41 -20.20 -8.84
CA ALA A 8 22.53 -20.99 -7.99
C ALA A 8 22.52 -20.48 -6.53
N PHE A 9 23.68 -20.09 -6.02
CA PHE A 9 23.83 -19.53 -4.67
C PHE A 9 23.07 -18.19 -4.52
N HIS A 10 23.24 -17.30 -5.49
CA HIS A 10 22.57 -16.00 -5.47
C HIS A 10 21.04 -16.15 -5.59
N PHE A 11 20.58 -17.06 -6.48
CA PHE A 11 19.16 -17.39 -6.59
C PHE A 11 18.56 -17.90 -5.28
N GLN A 12 19.23 -18.86 -4.62
CA GLN A 12 18.76 -19.43 -3.35
C GLN A 12 18.68 -18.35 -2.25
N ARG A 13 19.67 -17.47 -2.19
CA ARG A 13 19.70 -16.38 -1.20
C ARG A 13 18.56 -15.38 -1.42
N ILE A 14 18.38 -14.90 -2.65
CA ILE A 14 17.29 -13.98 -2.99
C ILE A 14 15.93 -14.65 -2.73
N PHE A 15 15.77 -15.90 -3.17
CA PHE A 15 14.52 -16.64 -2.95
C PHE A 15 14.19 -16.74 -1.45
N SER A 16 15.16 -17.07 -0.61
CA SER A 16 14.93 -17.17 0.84
C SER A 16 14.56 -15.82 1.48
N ILE A 17 15.19 -14.73 1.04
CA ILE A 17 14.89 -13.38 1.54
C ILE A 17 13.46 -12.96 1.16
N LEU A 18 13.07 -13.19 -0.10
CA LEU A 18 11.77 -12.76 -0.60
C LEU A 18 10.60 -13.64 -0.11
N CYS A 19 10.85 -14.93 0.10
CA CYS A 19 9.78 -15.91 0.34
C CYS A 19 9.72 -16.40 1.79
N GLY A 20 10.74 -16.16 2.59
CA GLY A 20 10.86 -16.69 3.94
C GLY A 20 11.15 -18.20 4.03
N TYR A 21 11.39 -18.87 2.90
CA TYR A 21 11.65 -20.31 2.80
C TYR A 21 12.86 -20.54 1.91
N THR A 22 13.60 -21.61 2.19
CA THR A 22 14.60 -22.11 1.23
C THR A 22 13.91 -22.72 0.01
N VAL A 23 14.59 -22.74 -1.14
CA VAL A 23 14.10 -23.41 -2.35
C VAL A 23 13.78 -24.88 -2.09
N ALA A 24 14.63 -25.56 -1.32
CA ALA A 24 14.43 -26.97 -0.96
C ALA A 24 13.18 -27.19 -0.10
N GLU A 25 12.94 -26.33 0.88
CA GLU A 25 11.72 -26.38 1.71
C GLU A 25 10.45 -26.13 0.88
N TYR A 26 10.51 -25.14 0.01
CA TYR A 26 9.39 -24.86 -0.89
C TYR A 26 9.05 -26.07 -1.77
N ILE A 27 10.02 -26.65 -2.45
CA ILE A 27 9.84 -27.80 -3.31
C ILE A 27 9.29 -28.99 -2.49
N ARG A 28 9.88 -29.28 -1.34
CA ARG A 28 9.44 -30.35 -0.46
C ARG A 28 7.98 -30.18 -0.03
N ASN A 29 7.61 -29.00 0.45
CA ASN A 29 6.25 -28.75 0.92
C ASN A 29 5.22 -28.83 -0.22
N ARG A 30 5.59 -28.35 -1.43
CA ARG A 30 4.74 -28.49 -2.61
C ARG A 30 4.56 -29.94 -3.04
N ARG A 31 5.65 -30.71 -3.07
CA ARG A 31 5.60 -32.16 -3.40
C ARG A 31 4.73 -32.91 -2.40
N LEU A 32 4.89 -32.70 -1.11
CA LEU A 32 4.06 -33.35 -0.08
C LEU A 32 2.59 -32.95 -0.18
N THR A 33 2.28 -31.71 -0.47
CA THR A 33 0.90 -31.26 -0.72
C THR A 33 0.27 -32.02 -1.89
N LEU A 34 0.97 -32.09 -3.02
CA LEU A 34 0.46 -32.77 -4.23
C LEU A 34 0.37 -34.29 -4.03
N ALA A 35 1.35 -34.89 -3.34
CA ALA A 35 1.29 -36.29 -2.95
C ALA A 35 0.09 -36.58 -2.05
N GLY A 36 -0.23 -35.71 -1.08
CA GLY A 36 -1.42 -35.84 -0.24
C GLY A 36 -2.72 -35.78 -1.04
N GLN A 37 -2.83 -34.84 -1.96
CA GLN A 37 -3.96 -34.75 -2.88
C GLN A 37 -4.10 -36.03 -3.74
N ARG A 38 -2.98 -36.54 -4.27
CA ARG A 38 -2.98 -37.76 -5.07
C ARG A 38 -3.44 -39.00 -4.27
N LEU A 39 -2.91 -39.16 -3.04
CA LEU A 39 -3.30 -40.25 -2.13
C LEU A 39 -4.79 -40.23 -1.78
N SER A 40 -5.38 -39.05 -1.61
CA SER A 40 -6.79 -38.93 -1.22
C SER A 40 -7.79 -39.24 -2.33
N VAL A 41 -7.36 -39.32 -3.60
CA VAL A 41 -8.26 -39.52 -4.76
C VAL A 41 -7.87 -40.68 -5.63
N SER A 42 -6.76 -41.38 -5.34
CA SER A 42 -6.30 -42.52 -6.16
C SER A 42 -6.10 -43.81 -5.35
N ASP A 43 -6.25 -44.95 -6.02
CA ASP A 43 -5.94 -46.27 -5.46
C ASP A 43 -4.50 -46.71 -5.69
N GLU A 44 -3.67 -45.84 -6.26
CA GLU A 44 -2.26 -46.10 -6.54
C GLU A 44 -1.48 -46.50 -5.28
N ARG A 45 -0.46 -47.33 -5.43
CA ARG A 45 0.37 -47.75 -4.29
C ARG A 45 1.16 -46.54 -3.75
N ILE A 46 1.31 -46.48 -2.43
CA ILE A 46 2.04 -45.38 -1.76
C ILE A 46 3.47 -45.28 -2.29
N ILE A 47 4.11 -46.42 -2.61
CA ILE A 47 5.47 -46.48 -3.15
C ILE A 47 5.57 -45.78 -4.52
N ASP A 48 4.57 -45.98 -5.39
CA ASP A 48 4.58 -45.39 -6.74
C ASP A 48 4.42 -43.86 -6.65
N ILE A 49 3.54 -43.39 -5.78
CA ILE A 49 3.36 -42.00 -5.49
C ILE A 49 4.63 -41.40 -4.86
N ALA A 50 5.28 -42.10 -3.92
CA ALA A 50 6.53 -41.64 -3.32
C ALA A 50 7.62 -41.41 -4.38
N LEU A 51 7.79 -42.35 -5.30
CA LEU A 51 8.75 -42.26 -6.42
C LEU A 51 8.41 -41.12 -7.37
N GLU A 52 7.15 -40.93 -7.75
CA GLU A 52 6.67 -39.84 -8.61
C GLU A 52 7.03 -38.47 -8.00
N PHE A 53 6.88 -38.33 -6.68
CA PHE A 53 7.21 -37.07 -5.98
C PHE A 53 8.67 -36.98 -5.54
N GLY A 54 9.54 -37.86 -6.03
CA GLY A 54 11.00 -37.77 -5.92
C GLY A 54 11.55 -38.22 -4.58
N TYR A 55 10.97 -39.25 -4.00
CA TYR A 55 11.48 -39.96 -2.82
C TYR A 55 12.01 -41.31 -3.22
N ASP A 56 13.27 -41.61 -2.88
CA ASP A 56 13.94 -42.85 -3.25
C ASP A 56 13.55 -44.05 -2.36
N SER A 57 12.88 -43.81 -1.23
CA SER A 57 12.40 -44.84 -0.34
C SER A 57 11.03 -44.54 0.29
N PRO A 58 10.18 -45.58 0.48
CA PRO A 58 8.90 -45.39 1.17
C PRO A 58 9.03 -44.85 2.59
N ASP A 59 10.07 -45.23 3.30
CA ASP A 59 10.31 -44.79 4.69
C ASP A 59 10.66 -43.31 4.76
N SER A 60 11.50 -42.80 3.84
CA SER A 60 11.83 -41.38 3.77
C SER A 60 10.61 -40.56 3.42
N PHE A 61 9.79 -41.03 2.50
CA PHE A 61 8.52 -40.44 2.16
C PHE A 61 7.55 -40.42 3.34
N ALA A 62 7.33 -41.56 4.00
CA ALA A 62 6.39 -41.68 5.11
C ALA A 62 6.76 -40.75 6.26
N ARG A 63 8.05 -40.63 6.61
CA ARG A 63 8.53 -39.71 7.64
C ARG A 63 8.31 -38.26 7.27
N ALA A 64 8.64 -37.86 6.02
CA ALA A 64 8.45 -36.50 5.54
C ALA A 64 6.97 -36.15 5.46
N PHE A 65 6.14 -37.06 4.94
CA PHE A 65 4.70 -36.92 4.80
C PHE A 65 4.01 -36.72 6.16
N THR A 66 4.33 -37.61 7.12
CA THR A 66 3.77 -37.54 8.48
C THR A 66 4.18 -36.24 9.20
N ARG A 67 5.45 -35.82 9.03
CA ARG A 67 5.91 -34.54 9.61
C ARG A 67 5.15 -33.35 9.02
N PHE A 68 4.82 -33.38 7.74
CA PHE A 68 4.13 -32.29 7.07
C PHE A 68 2.62 -32.31 7.33
N HIS A 69 1.94 -33.44 7.10
CA HIS A 69 0.49 -33.55 7.20
C HIS A 69 -0.02 -33.83 8.63
N GLY A 70 0.81 -34.44 9.47
CA GLY A 70 0.44 -34.90 10.81
C GLY A 70 -0.21 -36.30 10.85
N ILE A 71 -0.40 -36.94 9.69
CA ILE A 71 -0.94 -38.28 9.52
C ILE A 71 -0.07 -39.09 8.57
N SER A 72 -0.16 -40.42 8.64
CA SER A 72 0.59 -41.32 7.75
C SER A 72 0.03 -41.30 6.31
N PRO A 73 0.85 -41.67 5.29
CA PRO A 73 0.36 -41.82 3.92
C PRO A 73 -0.79 -42.82 3.80
N SER A 74 -0.83 -43.90 4.59
CA SER A 74 -1.94 -44.85 4.62
C SER A 74 -3.23 -44.21 5.12
N ALA A 75 -3.15 -43.46 6.23
CA ALA A 75 -4.29 -42.73 6.77
C ALA A 75 -4.79 -41.63 5.82
N ALA A 76 -3.93 -41.07 4.97
CA ALA A 76 -4.32 -40.08 3.97
C ALA A 76 -5.21 -40.65 2.83
N LYS A 77 -5.25 -41.98 2.64
CA LYS A 77 -6.16 -42.68 1.69
C LYS A 77 -7.54 -42.88 2.26
N GLU A 78 -7.73 -42.71 3.55
CA GLU A 78 -9.04 -42.90 4.19
C GLU A 78 -9.98 -41.74 3.82
N LYS A 79 -11.25 -42.03 3.59
CA LYS A 79 -12.26 -41.03 3.25
C LYS A 79 -12.42 -40.03 4.38
N GLY A 80 -12.24 -38.74 4.04
CA GLY A 80 -12.35 -37.67 5.02
C GLY A 80 -11.05 -37.32 5.78
N ALA A 81 -9.90 -37.88 5.38
CA ALA A 81 -8.59 -37.55 5.95
C ALA A 81 -8.31 -36.06 5.86
N LYS A 82 -7.83 -35.47 6.96
CA LYS A 82 -7.47 -34.04 7.02
C LYS A 82 -6.03 -33.84 6.58
N LEU A 83 -5.84 -33.20 5.44
CA LEU A 83 -4.53 -32.92 4.86
C LEU A 83 -4.19 -31.43 4.96
N LYS A 84 -2.90 -31.12 5.19
CA LYS A 84 -2.37 -29.76 5.09
C LYS A 84 -2.07 -29.44 3.63
N SER A 85 -2.30 -28.21 3.23
CA SER A 85 -1.98 -27.73 1.88
C SER A 85 -1.01 -26.56 1.97
N PHE A 86 0.06 -26.61 1.17
CA PHE A 86 1.00 -25.52 0.95
C PHE A 86 0.75 -24.96 -0.44
N ALA A 87 0.17 -23.76 -0.52
CA ALA A 87 -0.23 -23.14 -1.78
C ALA A 87 0.97 -22.81 -2.69
N PRO A 88 0.78 -22.75 -4.03
CA PRO A 88 1.79 -22.20 -4.92
C PRO A 88 2.17 -20.78 -4.53
N LEU A 89 3.46 -20.50 -4.53
CA LEU A 89 3.97 -19.17 -4.24
C LEU A 89 3.53 -18.20 -5.34
N ARG A 90 2.99 -17.05 -4.93
CA ARG A 90 2.74 -15.91 -5.80
C ARG A 90 3.54 -14.73 -5.24
N ILE A 91 4.59 -14.35 -5.94
CA ILE A 91 5.41 -13.20 -5.56
C ILE A 91 4.85 -11.99 -6.29
N LYS A 92 4.41 -10.99 -5.53
CA LYS A 92 4.09 -9.66 -6.06
C LYS A 92 5.20 -8.73 -5.59
N LEU A 93 6.05 -8.29 -6.51
CA LEU A 93 7.10 -7.32 -6.24
C LEU A 93 6.59 -5.95 -6.68
N THR A 94 6.51 -5.03 -5.76
CA THR A 94 6.36 -3.61 -6.04
C THR A 94 7.72 -2.99 -5.82
N LEU A 95 8.33 -2.46 -6.87
CA LEU A 95 9.57 -1.69 -6.79
C LEU A 95 9.16 -0.23 -6.66
N GLU A 96 9.40 0.33 -5.47
CA GLU A 96 9.21 1.76 -5.20
C GLU A 96 10.60 2.40 -5.13
N GLY A 97 10.75 3.53 -5.81
CA GLY A 97 12.03 4.25 -5.88
C GLY A 97 12.49 4.49 -7.32
N GLY A 98 13.42 5.42 -7.49
CA GLY A 98 14.00 5.76 -8.80
C GLY A 98 13.14 6.67 -9.68
N THR A 99 12.00 7.16 -9.21
CA THR A 99 11.25 8.22 -9.88
C THR A 99 11.74 9.58 -9.40
N MET A 100 12.13 10.45 -10.33
CA MET A 100 12.44 11.85 -9.99
C MET A 100 11.15 12.53 -9.51
N LEU A 101 11.18 13.03 -8.28
CA LEU A 101 10.15 13.90 -7.76
C LEU A 101 10.60 15.34 -8.04
N GLU A 102 9.92 16.02 -8.95
CA GLU A 102 10.18 17.43 -9.22
C GLU A 102 9.68 18.27 -8.03
N TYR A 103 10.47 19.22 -7.58
CA TYR A 103 10.04 20.16 -6.56
C TYR A 103 10.73 21.51 -6.73
N SER A 104 10.14 22.54 -6.16
CA SER A 104 10.73 23.87 -6.04
C SER A 104 10.54 24.42 -4.63
N ILE A 105 11.49 25.20 -4.17
CA ILE A 105 11.37 25.92 -2.89
C ILE A 105 10.97 27.35 -3.19
N VAL A 106 9.85 27.78 -2.62
CA VAL A 106 9.31 29.13 -2.84
C VAL A 106 9.02 29.81 -1.49
N SER A 107 9.26 31.11 -1.41
CA SER A 107 8.79 31.92 -0.30
C SER A 107 7.38 32.41 -0.58
N LYS A 108 6.49 32.28 0.39
CA LYS A 108 5.11 32.81 0.31
C LYS A 108 4.83 33.67 1.53
N ALA A 109 4.23 34.83 1.31
CA ALA A 109 3.67 35.65 2.37
C ALA A 109 2.50 34.92 3.07
N ALA A 110 2.18 35.34 4.27
CA ALA A 110 0.99 34.84 4.97
C ALA A 110 -0.27 35.12 4.14
N PHE A 111 -1.19 34.16 4.08
CA PHE A 111 -2.49 34.30 3.42
C PHE A 111 -3.57 33.59 4.21
N THR A 112 -4.80 34.07 4.07
CA THR A 112 -5.94 33.49 4.77
C THR A 112 -6.86 32.79 3.77
N VAL A 113 -7.30 31.62 4.14
CA VAL A 113 -8.30 30.83 3.42
C VAL A 113 -9.58 30.72 4.23
N MET A 114 -10.69 30.56 3.54
CA MET A 114 -12.00 30.29 4.13
C MET A 114 -12.61 29.05 3.51
N GLY A 115 -13.24 28.21 4.33
CA GLY A 115 -13.85 27.00 3.82
C GLY A 115 -14.57 26.17 4.87
N LYS A 116 -14.94 24.95 4.49
CA LYS A 116 -15.52 23.93 5.36
C LYS A 116 -14.48 22.96 5.89
N VAL A 117 -14.50 22.77 7.20
CA VAL A 117 -13.57 21.88 7.90
C VAL A 117 -14.26 20.57 8.28
N LYS A 118 -13.50 19.47 8.15
CA LYS A 118 -13.89 18.14 8.65
C LYS A 118 -12.66 17.46 9.26
N LYS A 119 -12.85 16.68 10.33
CA LYS A 119 -11.78 15.89 10.96
C LYS A 119 -11.66 14.53 10.31
N PHE A 120 -10.42 14.09 10.10
CA PHE A 120 -10.10 12.79 9.51
C PHE A 120 -9.07 12.05 10.35
N SER A 121 -9.16 10.71 10.36
CA SER A 121 -8.14 9.84 10.89
C SER A 121 -7.08 9.54 9.82
N PHE A 122 -5.82 9.38 10.23
CA PHE A 122 -4.75 8.96 9.31
C PHE A 122 -5.01 7.60 8.65
N SER A 123 -5.75 6.71 9.32
CA SER A 123 -6.00 5.35 8.82
C SER A 123 -6.96 5.27 7.64
N ASN A 124 -7.88 6.23 7.48
CA ASN A 124 -8.93 6.21 6.45
C ASN A 124 -9.00 7.47 5.58
N SER A 125 -8.11 8.44 5.81
CA SER A 125 -8.13 9.74 5.12
C SER A 125 -8.10 9.61 3.60
N TYR A 126 -7.33 8.68 3.04
CA TYR A 126 -7.24 8.46 1.59
C TYR A 126 -8.56 7.99 0.95
N GLU A 127 -9.45 7.39 1.72
CA GLU A 127 -10.78 6.96 1.26
C GLU A 127 -11.84 8.03 1.53
N GLU A 128 -11.76 8.71 2.67
CA GLU A 128 -12.80 9.63 3.13
C GLU A 128 -12.66 11.06 2.59
N ILE A 129 -11.44 11.55 2.36
CA ILE A 129 -11.23 12.90 1.79
C ILE A 129 -11.82 13.00 0.37
N PRO A 130 -11.63 12.04 -0.55
CA PRO A 130 -12.29 12.10 -1.85
C PRO A 130 -13.84 12.15 -1.76
N LYS A 131 -14.43 11.43 -0.81
CA LYS A 131 -15.89 11.49 -0.59
C LYS A 131 -16.34 12.88 -0.09
N PHE A 132 -15.54 13.48 0.79
CA PHE A 132 -15.82 14.84 1.26
C PHE A 132 -15.75 15.88 0.13
N TRP A 133 -14.80 15.72 -0.80
CA TRP A 133 -14.74 16.51 -2.02
C TRP A 133 -15.95 16.27 -2.92
N ASP A 134 -16.35 15.03 -3.14
CA ASP A 134 -17.53 14.68 -3.92
C ASP A 134 -18.84 15.26 -3.33
N GLU A 135 -18.99 15.20 -2.02
CA GLU A 135 -20.10 15.80 -1.29
C GLU A 135 -20.11 17.33 -1.48
N HIS A 136 -18.95 17.97 -1.30
CA HIS A 136 -18.79 19.41 -1.46
C HIS A 136 -19.14 19.86 -2.88
N MET A 137 -18.59 19.20 -3.91
CA MET A 137 -18.81 19.55 -5.31
C MET A 137 -20.27 19.38 -5.76
N LYS A 138 -21.04 18.50 -5.11
CA LYS A 138 -22.46 18.27 -5.40
C LYS A 138 -23.39 19.16 -4.58
N SER A 139 -22.91 19.84 -3.56
CA SER A 139 -23.69 20.69 -2.66
C SER A 139 -23.71 22.16 -3.12
N GLU A 140 -24.58 22.97 -2.49
CA GLU A 140 -24.58 24.42 -2.69
C GLU A 140 -23.32 25.10 -2.17
N ASP A 141 -22.52 24.40 -1.35
CA ASP A 141 -21.25 24.91 -0.81
C ASP A 141 -20.24 25.24 -1.89
N ASN A 142 -20.25 24.47 -2.99
CA ASN A 142 -19.40 24.72 -4.16
C ASN A 142 -19.65 26.10 -4.82
N LYS A 143 -20.80 26.73 -4.58
CA LYS A 143 -21.07 28.11 -5.05
C LYS A 143 -20.44 29.18 -4.16
N ILE A 144 -20.14 28.83 -2.90
CA ILE A 144 -19.54 29.73 -1.90
C ILE A 144 -18.02 29.57 -1.89
N VAL A 145 -17.56 28.31 -1.92
CA VAL A 145 -16.14 27.92 -1.95
C VAL A 145 -15.97 26.94 -3.10
N CYS A 146 -15.26 27.34 -4.15
CA CYS A 146 -15.01 26.47 -5.31
C CYS A 146 -14.03 25.35 -5.01
N GLY A 147 -13.23 25.46 -3.93
CA GLY A 147 -12.27 24.46 -3.52
C GLY A 147 -10.92 24.60 -4.24
N MET A 148 -10.34 25.80 -4.26
CA MET A 148 -8.99 26.02 -4.77
C MET A 148 -7.93 25.30 -3.93
N PHE A 149 -8.20 25.09 -2.64
CA PHE A 149 -7.27 24.49 -1.69
C PHE A 149 -7.89 23.31 -0.93
N GLY A 150 -7.08 22.27 -0.72
CA GLY A 150 -7.24 21.29 0.34
C GLY A 150 -6.16 21.55 1.39
N VAL A 151 -6.53 21.87 2.63
CA VAL A 151 -5.57 22.24 3.67
C VAL A 151 -5.65 21.26 4.83
N CYS A 152 -4.58 20.47 5.03
CA CYS A 152 -4.39 19.65 6.22
C CYS A 152 -3.66 20.47 7.29
N TYR A 153 -4.14 20.46 8.52
CA TYR A 153 -3.51 21.16 9.65
C TYR A 153 -3.92 20.55 11.00
N ASP A 154 -3.29 21.02 12.06
CA ASP A 154 -3.55 20.62 13.45
C ASP A 154 -3.58 19.10 13.68
N GLY A 155 -2.66 18.37 13.01
CA GLY A 155 -2.52 16.93 13.17
C GLY A 155 -2.01 16.54 14.57
N ASP A 156 -2.67 15.54 15.18
CA ASP A 156 -2.29 14.92 16.44
C ASP A 156 -2.28 13.38 16.32
N LYS A 157 -2.23 12.66 17.44
CA LYS A 157 -2.24 11.19 17.46
C LYS A 157 -3.54 10.58 16.92
N ASN A 158 -4.63 11.33 16.90
CA ASN A 158 -5.98 10.85 16.57
C ASN A 158 -6.39 11.20 15.14
N GLY A 159 -5.69 12.13 14.50
CA GLY A 159 -6.01 12.56 13.14
C GLY A 159 -5.62 14.01 12.89
N PHE A 160 -6.28 14.64 11.94
CA PHE A 160 -6.04 16.01 11.53
C PHE A 160 -7.32 16.69 11.04
N GLU A 161 -7.29 18.00 10.95
CA GLU A 161 -8.33 18.79 10.31
C GLU A 161 -8.00 18.99 8.83
N TYR A 162 -9.00 18.83 7.99
CA TYR A 162 -8.93 19.06 6.56
C TYR A 162 -9.97 20.09 6.15
N LEU A 163 -9.52 21.12 5.44
CA LEU A 163 -10.34 22.25 5.01
C LEU A 163 -10.41 22.29 3.48
N ILE A 164 -11.60 22.20 2.91
CA ILE A 164 -11.83 22.58 1.50
C ILE A 164 -12.06 24.08 1.48
N ALA A 165 -11.21 24.84 0.78
CA ALA A 165 -11.14 26.29 0.93
C ALA A 165 -10.82 27.04 -0.34
N ASP A 166 -11.14 28.35 -0.32
CA ASP A 166 -10.66 29.35 -1.26
C ASP A 166 -9.92 30.48 -0.53
N ASN A 167 -9.29 31.39 -1.26
CA ASN A 167 -8.73 32.59 -0.67
C ASN A 167 -9.81 33.43 0.02
N TYR A 168 -9.56 33.82 1.27
CA TYR A 168 -10.45 34.69 2.00
C TYR A 168 -10.11 36.15 1.74
N ILE A 169 -11.14 36.95 1.43
CA ILE A 169 -11.06 38.40 1.31
C ILE A 169 -11.62 39.01 2.61
N PRO A 170 -10.82 39.72 3.42
CA PRO A 170 -11.21 40.15 4.77
C PRO A 170 -12.45 41.05 4.87
N GLN A 171 -12.89 41.64 3.77
CA GLN A 171 -14.11 42.45 3.72
C GLN A 171 -15.40 41.63 3.58
N ASN A 172 -15.31 40.34 3.31
CA ASN A 172 -16.45 39.46 3.15
C ASN A 172 -16.88 38.89 4.51
N GLU A 173 -18.20 38.80 4.72
CA GLU A 173 -18.76 38.08 5.86
C GLU A 173 -18.44 36.56 5.71
N ILE A 174 -18.21 35.91 6.85
CA ILE A 174 -18.01 34.46 6.90
C ILE A 174 -19.39 33.83 7.05
N PRO A 175 -19.85 33.02 6.08
CA PRO A 175 -21.12 32.35 6.15
C PRO A 175 -21.19 31.35 7.32
N ASP A 176 -22.40 31.07 7.83
CA ASP A 176 -22.59 30.06 8.87
C ASP A 176 -22.04 28.69 8.44
N GLY A 177 -21.33 28.02 9.33
CA GLY A 177 -20.71 26.72 9.09
C GLY A 177 -19.38 26.76 8.33
N TYR A 178 -18.86 27.97 8.03
CA TYR A 178 -17.53 28.15 7.44
C TYR A 178 -16.54 28.66 8.49
N THR A 179 -15.26 28.41 8.26
CA THR A 179 -14.17 28.89 9.11
C THR A 179 -13.06 29.48 8.28
N THR A 180 -12.26 30.34 8.89
CA THR A 180 -11.05 30.89 8.27
C THR A 180 -9.82 30.29 8.91
N ARG A 181 -8.74 30.15 8.11
CA ARG A 181 -7.42 29.75 8.59
C ARG A 181 -6.36 30.61 7.95
N THR A 182 -5.52 31.23 8.76
CA THR A 182 -4.35 31.94 8.27
C THR A 182 -3.18 30.99 8.16
N ILE A 183 -2.65 30.86 6.96
CA ILE A 183 -1.44 30.13 6.65
C ILE A 183 -0.27 31.08 6.87
N PRO A 184 0.70 30.74 7.73
CA PRO A 184 1.81 31.65 8.03
C PRO A 184 2.71 31.87 6.83
N GLU A 185 3.41 32.99 6.82
CA GLU A 185 4.50 33.18 5.87
C GLU A 185 5.60 32.14 6.08
N GLY A 186 6.27 31.76 5.01
CA GLY A 186 7.34 30.79 5.10
C GLY A 186 7.87 30.31 3.76
N MET A 187 8.85 29.43 3.87
CA MET A 187 9.37 28.69 2.72
C MET A 187 8.57 27.40 2.53
N TRP A 188 8.14 27.15 1.31
CA TRP A 188 7.32 26.03 0.93
C TRP A 188 8.03 25.16 -0.11
N ALA A 189 8.05 23.86 0.11
CA ALA A 189 8.39 22.91 -0.92
C ALA A 189 7.13 22.61 -1.76
N VAL A 190 7.16 22.97 -3.03
CA VAL A 190 6.05 22.80 -3.97
C VAL A 190 6.36 21.67 -4.92
N PHE A 191 5.46 20.68 -4.97
CA PHE A 191 5.55 19.50 -5.81
C PHE A 191 4.45 19.53 -6.87
N PRO A 192 4.79 19.61 -8.17
CA PRO A 192 3.79 19.54 -9.21
C PRO A 192 3.14 18.14 -9.24
N CYS A 193 1.81 18.12 -9.26
CA CYS A 193 1.02 16.91 -9.42
C CYS A 193 0.28 16.95 -10.77
N ARG A 194 0.42 15.90 -11.56
CA ARG A 194 -0.23 15.77 -12.89
C ARG A 194 -0.83 14.37 -13.00
N GLY A 195 -2.09 14.31 -13.43
CA GLY A 195 -2.81 13.04 -13.63
C GLY A 195 -4.20 13.05 -13.03
N PRO A 196 -4.95 11.94 -13.17
CA PRO A 196 -6.29 11.83 -12.63
C PRO A 196 -6.28 11.85 -11.09
N LEU A 197 -7.28 12.51 -10.52
CA LEU A 197 -7.52 12.54 -9.08
C LEU A 197 -8.47 11.40 -8.69
N PRO A 198 -8.34 10.87 -7.47
CA PRO A 198 -7.38 11.25 -6.41
C PRO A 198 -6.00 10.56 -6.51
N GLU A 199 -5.80 9.58 -7.40
CA GLU A 199 -4.65 8.67 -7.42
C GLU A 199 -3.32 9.40 -7.64
N ALA A 200 -3.29 10.39 -8.54
CA ALA A 200 -2.08 11.15 -8.82
C ALA A 200 -1.60 11.91 -7.58
N LEU A 201 -2.51 12.57 -6.88
CA LEU A 201 -2.20 13.33 -5.66
C LEU A 201 -1.75 12.42 -4.53
N GLN A 202 -2.44 11.31 -4.29
CA GLN A 202 -2.08 10.32 -3.28
C GLN A 202 -0.70 9.72 -3.53
N THR A 203 -0.37 9.47 -4.80
CA THR A 203 0.95 8.98 -5.21
C THR A 203 2.05 10.00 -4.91
N VAL A 204 1.86 11.27 -5.29
CA VAL A 204 2.83 12.35 -5.01
C VAL A 204 2.99 12.53 -3.51
N ASN A 205 1.89 12.60 -2.76
CA ASN A 205 1.91 12.75 -1.31
C ASN A 205 2.66 11.59 -0.62
N THR A 206 2.39 10.36 -1.01
CA THR A 206 3.10 9.17 -0.49
C THR A 206 4.61 9.26 -0.73
N LYS A 207 5.04 9.70 -1.93
CA LYS A 207 6.46 9.88 -2.24
C LYS A 207 7.11 11.01 -1.43
N ILE A 208 6.39 12.11 -1.20
CA ILE A 208 6.90 13.20 -0.36
C ILE A 208 7.22 12.67 1.05
N TRP A 209 6.29 11.96 1.67
CA TRP A 209 6.42 11.50 3.05
C TRP A 209 7.36 10.31 3.23
N ASN A 210 7.38 9.38 2.27
CA ASN A 210 8.16 8.14 2.40
C ASN A 210 9.55 8.23 1.78
N GLU A 211 9.75 9.07 0.76
CA GLU A 211 11.00 9.13 0.02
C GLU A 211 11.71 10.48 0.16
N TRP A 212 11.02 11.59 -0.15
CA TRP A 212 11.68 12.89 -0.21
C TRP A 212 12.02 13.44 1.18
N LEU A 213 11.03 13.55 2.06
CA LEU A 213 11.20 14.17 3.37
C LEU A 213 12.20 13.43 4.28
N PRO A 214 12.19 12.07 4.37
CA PRO A 214 13.18 11.36 5.17
C PRO A 214 14.62 11.50 4.68
N ASN A 215 14.81 11.76 3.38
CA ASN A 215 16.11 11.92 2.75
C ASN A 215 16.54 13.38 2.60
N CYS A 216 15.65 14.34 2.88
CA CYS A 216 15.94 15.77 2.80
C CYS A 216 16.77 16.21 4.01
N LYS A 217 18.04 16.57 3.77
CA LYS A 217 18.96 17.05 4.81
C LYS A 217 18.98 18.58 4.92
N GLU A 218 18.53 19.27 3.89
CA GLU A 218 18.64 20.72 3.74
C GLU A 218 17.48 21.47 4.41
N TYR A 219 16.30 20.82 4.47
CA TYR A 219 15.08 21.44 4.99
C TYR A 219 14.43 20.57 6.07
N LYS A 220 13.74 21.23 6.99
CA LYS A 220 12.93 20.59 8.04
C LYS A 220 11.53 21.17 8.01
N LEU A 221 10.55 20.36 8.38
CA LEU A 221 9.18 20.86 8.54
C LEU A 221 9.14 21.96 9.60
N ALA A 222 8.64 23.13 9.20
CA ALA A 222 8.45 24.28 10.08
C ALA A 222 7.09 24.24 10.82
N GLY A 223 6.15 23.43 10.35
CA GLY A 223 4.81 23.31 10.91
C GLY A 223 4.04 22.12 10.33
N ASN A 224 2.83 21.91 10.82
CA ASN A 224 1.95 20.77 10.44
C ASN A 224 0.96 21.16 9.33
N TYR A 225 1.41 21.90 8.33
CA TYR A 225 0.58 22.23 7.18
C TYR A 225 0.97 21.38 5.97
N ASN A 226 -0.03 20.77 5.34
CA ASN A 226 0.07 20.20 4.00
C ASN A 226 -1.04 20.82 3.16
N ILE A 227 -0.69 21.45 2.05
CA ILE A 227 -1.63 22.22 1.23
C ILE A 227 -1.63 21.65 -0.19
N GLU A 228 -2.79 21.23 -0.62
CA GLU A 228 -3.09 20.87 -1.99
C GLU A 228 -3.63 22.12 -2.69
N MET A 229 -3.10 22.44 -3.87
CA MET A 229 -3.53 23.60 -4.64
C MET A 229 -4.02 23.15 -6.02
N TYR A 230 -5.29 23.40 -6.30
CA TYR A 230 -5.95 23.03 -7.54
C TYR A 230 -5.98 24.25 -8.48
N LEU A 231 -5.15 24.24 -9.52
CA LEU A 231 -4.99 25.36 -10.46
C LEU A 231 -6.11 25.43 -11.51
N SER A 232 -6.85 24.34 -11.69
CA SER A 232 -8.00 24.28 -12.61
C SER A 232 -9.00 23.26 -12.09
N LEU A 233 -10.22 23.70 -11.82
CA LEU A 233 -11.35 22.85 -11.47
C LEU A 233 -12.19 22.47 -12.71
N ILE A 234 -11.72 22.81 -13.91
CA ILE A 234 -12.34 22.39 -15.15
C ILE A 234 -11.86 20.99 -15.45
N HIS A 235 -12.66 20.01 -15.08
CA HIS A 235 -12.54 18.65 -15.61
C HIS A 235 -13.04 18.69 -17.07
N ILE A 236 -12.10 18.64 -18.02
CA ILE A 236 -12.41 18.33 -19.41
C ILE A 236 -12.46 16.83 -19.57
#